data_682d05c43028c3f2aa821e9e11a1e04e
#
_entry.id   682d05c43028c3f2aa821e9e11a1e04e
#
_cell.length_a   1.000
_cell.length_b   1.000
_cell.length_c   1.000
_cell.angle_alpha   90.00
_cell.angle_beta   90.00
_cell.angle_gamma   90.00
#
_symmetry.space_group_name_H-M   'P 1'
#
loop_
_entity.id
_entity.type
_entity.pdbx_description
1 polymer ?
#
loop_
_entity_poly.entity_id
_entity_poly.type
_entity_poly.pdbx_seq_one_letter_code
_entity_poly.pdbx_strand_id
1 'polypeptide(L)'
;MNDPRDDYPLAEKHPDQVTTPSGIPLTDITLDRVLAGDIGDDDLRITADSLRKQADIAAASGQSALAANLRRAAELTAIPNETLLEVYNAMRPHRSTKQELETLCNTLEITYGAEETAGFIRSAIPVYESKQLFRRRD
;
A
#
# COMPACT_ATOMS: atom_id res chain seq x y z
N MET A 1 -1.47 -17.73 -20.55
CA MET A 1 -1.49 -16.70 -19.50
C MET A 1 -2.01 -15.41 -20.11
N ASN A 2 -3.07 -14.84 -19.55
CA ASN A 2 -3.64 -13.60 -20.06
C ASN A 2 -2.72 -12.42 -19.78
N ASP A 3 -2.62 -11.50 -20.74
CA ASP A 3 -1.91 -10.24 -20.53
C ASP A 3 -2.74 -9.36 -19.57
N PRO A 4 -2.15 -8.88 -18.44
CA PRO A 4 -2.87 -8.01 -17.51
C PRO A 4 -3.49 -6.76 -18.14
N ARG A 5 -2.93 -6.29 -19.28
CA ARG A 5 -3.47 -5.14 -20.01
C ARG A 5 -4.86 -5.41 -20.60
N ASP A 6 -5.17 -6.66 -20.87
CA ASP A 6 -6.48 -7.04 -21.41
C ASP A 6 -7.61 -6.81 -20.41
N ASP A 7 -7.28 -6.75 -19.12
CA ASP A 7 -8.22 -6.51 -18.04
C ASP A 7 -8.43 -5.01 -17.74
N TYR A 8 -7.75 -4.14 -18.47
CA TYR A 8 -7.88 -2.69 -18.26
C TYR A 8 -9.02 -2.09 -19.11
N PRO A 9 -9.87 -1.21 -18.57
CA PRO A 9 -9.99 -0.86 -17.15
C PRO A 9 -10.66 -1.96 -16.35
N LEU A 10 -10.08 -2.31 -15.19
CA LEU A 10 -10.56 -3.43 -14.38
C LEU A 10 -12.03 -3.27 -13.95
N ALA A 11 -12.42 -2.06 -13.54
CA ALA A 11 -13.78 -1.78 -13.09
C ALA A 11 -14.83 -1.91 -14.21
N GLU A 12 -14.43 -1.75 -15.47
CA GLU A 12 -15.34 -1.89 -16.61
C GLU A 12 -15.41 -3.33 -17.11
N LYS A 13 -14.27 -4.02 -17.18
CA LYS A 13 -14.21 -5.38 -17.74
C LYS A 13 -14.52 -6.46 -16.71
N HIS A 14 -14.11 -6.26 -15.48
CA HIS A 14 -14.30 -7.22 -14.40
C HIS A 14 -14.81 -6.52 -13.12
N PRO A 15 -15.99 -5.92 -13.14
CA PRO A 15 -16.51 -5.18 -11.98
C PRO A 15 -16.70 -6.08 -10.75
N ASP A 16 -16.91 -7.37 -10.94
CA ASP A 16 -17.04 -8.36 -9.88
C ASP A 16 -15.72 -8.61 -9.13
N GLN A 17 -14.58 -8.29 -9.75
CA GLN A 17 -13.25 -8.42 -9.13
C GLN A 17 -12.86 -7.20 -8.30
N VAL A 18 -13.58 -6.09 -8.43
CA VAL A 18 -13.37 -4.89 -7.64
C VAL A 18 -14.35 -4.93 -6.47
N THR A 19 -13.84 -5.28 -5.29
CA THR A 19 -14.65 -5.45 -4.09
C THR A 19 -14.14 -4.61 -2.95
N THR A 20 -15.01 -4.33 -1.97
CA THR A 20 -14.63 -3.73 -0.71
C THR A 20 -13.93 -4.77 0.20
N PRO A 21 -13.30 -4.35 1.33
CA PRO A 21 -12.72 -5.29 2.29
C PRO A 21 -13.69 -6.35 2.82
N SER A 22 -14.98 -6.05 2.89
CA SER A 22 -16.03 -6.99 3.30
C SER A 22 -16.56 -7.87 2.16
N GLY A 23 -16.00 -7.73 0.95
CA GLY A 23 -16.34 -8.55 -0.21
C GLY A 23 -17.52 -8.04 -1.04
N ILE A 24 -17.97 -6.80 -0.84
CA ILE A 24 -19.07 -6.20 -1.62
C ILE A 24 -18.53 -5.78 -3.01
N PRO A 25 -19.09 -6.30 -4.12
CA PRO A 25 -18.70 -5.88 -5.45
C PRO A 25 -18.94 -4.38 -5.69
N LEU A 26 -18.11 -3.76 -6.52
CA LEU A 26 -18.23 -2.33 -6.86
C LEU A 26 -19.63 -1.99 -7.38
N THR A 27 -20.23 -2.90 -8.16
CA THR A 27 -21.59 -2.73 -8.71
C THR A 27 -22.69 -2.66 -7.66
N ASP A 28 -22.44 -3.18 -6.46
CA ASP A 28 -23.39 -3.17 -5.35
C ASP A 28 -23.22 -1.97 -4.43
N ILE A 29 -22.22 -1.12 -4.68
CA ILE A 29 -22.03 0.13 -3.94
C ILE A 29 -22.96 1.18 -4.55
N THR A 30 -24.14 1.32 -3.97
CA THR A 30 -25.14 2.29 -4.39
C THR A 30 -25.40 3.31 -3.28
N LEU A 31 -25.89 4.49 -3.64
CA LEU A 31 -26.23 5.52 -2.67
C LEU A 31 -27.28 5.01 -1.66
N ASP A 32 -28.27 4.26 -2.12
CA ASP A 32 -29.32 3.71 -1.26
C ASP A 32 -28.73 2.77 -0.20
N ARG A 33 -27.77 1.92 -0.57
CA ARG A 33 -27.11 1.01 0.38
C ARG A 33 -26.22 1.76 1.37
N VAL A 34 -25.55 2.81 0.93
CA VAL A 34 -24.75 3.67 1.83
C VAL A 34 -25.66 4.36 2.85
N LEU A 35 -26.77 4.93 2.39
CA LEU A 35 -27.75 5.62 3.26
C LEU A 35 -28.46 4.65 4.21
N ALA A 36 -28.69 3.42 3.78
CA ALA A 36 -29.28 2.38 4.61
C ALA A 36 -28.36 1.82 5.69
N GLY A 37 -27.06 2.20 5.66
CA GLY A 37 -26.06 1.68 6.58
C GLY A 37 -25.53 0.29 6.23
N ASP A 38 -25.89 -0.25 5.06
CA ASP A 38 -25.41 -1.56 4.59
C ASP A 38 -23.96 -1.51 4.15
N ILE A 39 -23.47 -0.32 3.78
CA ILE A 39 -22.08 -0.07 3.37
C ILE A 39 -21.49 0.93 4.34
N GLY A 40 -20.51 0.48 5.13
CA GLY A 40 -19.75 1.33 6.06
C GLY A 40 -18.49 1.93 5.43
N ASP A 41 -17.78 2.74 6.21
CA ASP A 41 -16.51 3.37 5.77
C ASP A 41 -15.48 2.33 5.30
N ASP A 42 -15.42 1.18 5.99
CA ASP A 42 -14.48 0.10 5.63
C ASP A 42 -14.81 -0.52 4.27
N ASP A 43 -16.09 -0.55 3.89
CA ASP A 43 -16.54 -1.09 2.62
C ASP A 43 -16.19 -0.19 1.44
N LEU A 44 -15.94 1.09 1.68
CA LEU A 44 -15.55 2.05 0.65
C LEU A 44 -14.05 2.03 0.35
N ARG A 45 -13.27 1.29 1.13
CA ARG A 45 -11.83 1.14 0.91
C ARG A 45 -11.55 0.13 -0.19
N ILE A 46 -10.53 0.41 -0.99
CA ILE A 46 -10.06 -0.52 -2.02
C ILE A 46 -9.33 -1.69 -1.34
N THR A 47 -9.65 -2.94 -1.72
CA THR A 47 -8.99 -4.12 -1.19
C THR A 47 -7.55 -4.24 -1.69
N ALA A 48 -6.71 -4.94 -0.92
CA ALA A 48 -5.34 -5.26 -1.33
C ALA A 48 -5.29 -6.01 -2.66
N ASP A 49 -6.22 -6.94 -2.88
CA ASP A 49 -6.27 -7.70 -4.14
C ASP A 49 -6.58 -6.82 -5.34
N SER A 50 -7.49 -5.86 -5.20
CA SER A 50 -7.79 -4.89 -6.26
C SER A 50 -6.59 -4.02 -6.57
N LEU A 51 -5.86 -3.57 -5.54
CA LEU A 51 -4.63 -2.79 -5.71
C LEU A 51 -3.54 -3.59 -6.43
N ARG A 52 -3.38 -4.87 -6.10
CA ARG A 52 -2.40 -5.75 -6.75
C ARG A 52 -2.74 -5.98 -8.22
N LYS A 53 -4.03 -6.16 -8.55
CA LYS A 53 -4.47 -6.29 -9.94
C LYS A 53 -4.18 -5.02 -10.74
N GLN A 54 -4.46 -3.86 -10.17
CA GLN A 54 -4.12 -2.57 -10.78
C GLN A 54 -2.60 -2.40 -10.96
N ALA A 55 -1.81 -2.89 -10.00
CA ALA A 55 -0.35 -2.87 -10.11
C ALA A 55 0.13 -3.74 -11.28
N ASP A 56 -0.43 -4.93 -11.45
CA ASP A 56 -0.08 -5.82 -12.56
C ASP A 56 -0.40 -5.17 -13.92
N ILE A 57 -1.54 -4.52 -14.03
CA ILE A 57 -1.92 -3.76 -15.23
C ILE A 57 -0.92 -2.63 -15.49
N ALA A 58 -0.57 -1.87 -14.46
CA ALA A 58 0.39 -0.76 -14.58
C ALA A 58 1.77 -1.26 -15.02
N ALA A 59 2.25 -2.36 -14.44
CA ALA A 59 3.53 -2.98 -14.80
C ALA A 59 3.53 -3.44 -16.25
N ALA A 60 2.47 -4.12 -16.69
CA ALA A 60 2.33 -4.60 -18.07
C ALA A 60 2.24 -3.45 -19.08
N SER A 61 1.79 -2.27 -18.65
CA SER A 61 1.72 -1.05 -19.47
C SER A 61 2.98 -0.19 -19.41
N GLY A 62 4.05 -0.68 -18.80
CA GLY A 62 5.32 0.04 -18.69
C GLY A 62 5.36 1.12 -17.59
N GLN A 63 4.37 1.17 -16.72
CA GLN A 63 4.30 2.14 -15.62
C GLN A 63 4.82 1.52 -14.33
N SER A 64 6.13 1.24 -14.28
CA SER A 64 6.75 0.53 -13.16
C SER A 64 6.68 1.27 -11.83
N ALA A 65 6.83 2.61 -11.84
CA ALA A 65 6.73 3.42 -10.64
C ALA A 65 5.31 3.40 -10.04
N LEU A 66 4.29 3.48 -10.88
CA LEU A 66 2.90 3.35 -10.46
C LEU A 66 2.61 1.96 -9.91
N ALA A 67 3.11 0.91 -10.57
CA ALA A 67 2.95 -0.47 -10.11
C ALA A 67 3.55 -0.66 -8.71
N ALA A 68 4.77 -0.17 -8.47
CA ALA A 68 5.41 -0.24 -7.16
C ALA A 68 4.61 0.51 -6.09
N ASN A 69 4.10 1.69 -6.41
CA ASN A 69 3.27 2.49 -5.50
C ASN A 69 1.96 1.76 -5.13
N LEU A 70 1.31 1.13 -6.11
CA LEU A 70 0.09 0.35 -5.88
C LEU A 70 0.36 -0.89 -5.01
N ARG A 71 1.50 -1.57 -5.21
CA ARG A 71 1.90 -2.71 -4.37
C ARG A 71 2.17 -2.29 -2.93
N ARG A 72 2.84 -1.15 -2.71
CA ARG A 72 3.02 -0.59 -1.37
C ARG A 72 1.67 -0.29 -0.72
N ALA A 73 0.76 0.35 -1.46
CA ALA A 73 -0.58 0.63 -0.96
C ALA A 73 -1.31 -0.65 -0.53
N ALA A 74 -1.19 -1.73 -1.32
CA ALA A 74 -1.77 -3.03 -0.98
C ALA A 74 -1.19 -3.59 0.33
N GLU A 75 0.12 -3.52 0.50
CA GLU A 75 0.77 -3.95 1.74
C GLU A 75 0.30 -3.16 2.96
N LEU A 76 0.14 -1.84 2.81
CA LEU A 76 -0.29 -0.96 3.88
C LEU A 76 -1.68 -1.28 4.40
N THR A 77 -2.55 -1.89 3.60
CA THR A 77 -3.89 -2.29 4.05
C THR A 77 -3.86 -3.33 5.16
N ALA A 78 -2.81 -4.15 5.23
CA ALA A 78 -2.65 -5.20 6.23
C ALA A 78 -1.94 -4.73 7.51
N ILE A 79 -1.42 -3.51 7.53
CA ILE A 79 -0.65 -2.97 8.64
C ILE A 79 -1.59 -2.17 9.56
N PRO A 80 -1.60 -2.42 10.88
CA PRO A 80 -2.41 -1.63 11.81
C PRO A 80 -2.10 -0.13 11.75
N ASN A 81 -3.10 0.70 11.95
CA ASN A 81 -2.94 2.16 11.91
C ASN A 81 -1.88 2.66 12.90
N GLU A 82 -1.80 2.07 14.08
CA GLU A 82 -0.78 2.42 15.08
C GLU A 82 0.63 2.18 14.56
N THR A 83 0.84 1.05 13.88
CA THR A 83 2.13 0.72 13.28
C THR A 83 2.46 1.66 12.12
N LEU A 84 1.46 2.00 11.28
CA LEU A 84 1.65 2.98 10.21
C LEU A 84 2.06 4.34 10.76
N LEU A 85 1.48 4.76 11.89
CA LEU A 85 1.84 6.01 12.54
C LEU A 85 3.27 5.97 13.08
N GLU A 86 3.70 4.84 13.65
CA GLU A 86 5.08 4.63 14.08
C GLU A 86 6.07 4.73 12.91
N VAL A 87 5.73 4.11 11.77
CA VAL A 87 6.53 4.22 10.55
C VAL A 87 6.65 5.68 10.09
N TYR A 88 5.53 6.37 10.03
CA TYR A 88 5.49 7.78 9.65
C TYR A 88 6.39 8.63 10.57
N ASN A 89 6.27 8.45 11.87
CA ASN A 89 7.07 9.20 12.84
C ASN A 89 8.56 8.85 12.74
N ALA A 90 8.89 7.56 12.51
CA ALA A 90 10.27 7.11 12.36
C ALA A 90 10.95 7.69 11.11
N MET A 91 10.18 7.96 10.06
CA MET A 91 10.68 8.53 8.81
C MET A 91 10.85 10.05 8.87
N ARG A 92 10.38 10.71 9.91
CA ARG A 92 10.57 12.16 10.05
C ARG A 92 12.04 12.48 10.31
N PRO A 93 12.55 13.63 9.82
CA PRO A 93 13.94 14.02 10.05
C PRO A 93 14.31 14.05 11.54
N HIS A 94 15.48 13.51 11.85
CA HIS A 94 16.07 13.48 13.18
C HIS A 94 15.30 12.66 14.24
N ARG A 95 14.43 11.76 13.80
CA ARG A 95 13.66 10.90 14.72
C ARG A 95 14.28 9.53 14.96
N SER A 96 14.97 8.99 13.97
CA SER A 96 15.51 7.62 14.03
C SER A 96 17.00 7.60 13.70
N THR A 97 17.69 6.61 14.26
CA THR A 97 19.03 6.22 13.81
C THR A 97 18.91 5.31 12.59
N LYS A 98 20.01 5.12 11.87
CA LYS A 98 20.09 4.18 10.76
C LYS A 98 19.65 2.77 11.20
N GLN A 99 20.16 2.30 12.33
CA GLN A 99 19.84 0.97 12.85
C GLN A 99 18.36 0.82 13.19
N GLU A 100 17.75 1.86 13.75
CA GLU A 100 16.30 1.86 14.04
C GLU A 100 15.48 1.72 12.77
N LEU A 101 15.84 2.42 11.68
CA LEU A 101 15.14 2.27 10.40
C LEU A 101 15.35 0.90 9.79
N GLU A 102 16.55 0.34 9.87
CA GLU A 102 16.82 -1.03 9.38
C GLU A 102 16.01 -2.06 10.16
N THR A 103 15.92 -1.93 11.47
CA THR A 103 15.08 -2.80 12.32
C THR A 103 13.61 -2.68 11.95
N LEU A 104 13.13 -1.48 11.71
CA LEU A 104 11.76 -1.23 11.27
C LEU A 104 11.46 -1.93 9.93
N CYS A 105 12.37 -1.83 8.96
CA CYS A 105 12.24 -2.52 7.67
C CYS A 105 12.15 -4.04 7.86
N ASN A 106 13.00 -4.61 8.71
CA ASN A 106 12.95 -6.04 9.01
C ASN A 106 11.61 -6.45 9.64
N THR A 107 11.09 -5.65 10.56
CA THR A 107 9.78 -5.89 11.18
C THR A 107 8.66 -5.86 10.14
N LEU A 108 8.67 -4.89 9.24
CA LEU A 108 7.67 -4.78 8.17
C LEU A 108 7.70 -6.00 7.26
N GLU A 109 8.87 -6.50 6.90
CA GLU A 109 9.00 -7.70 6.06
C GLU A 109 8.56 -8.98 6.77
N ILE A 110 9.06 -9.19 8.00
CA ILE A 110 8.86 -10.44 8.73
C ILE A 110 7.43 -10.55 9.26
N THR A 111 6.92 -9.48 9.87
CA THR A 111 5.61 -9.49 10.54
C THR A 111 4.46 -9.30 9.56
N TYR A 112 4.62 -8.45 8.56
CA TYR A 112 3.54 -8.05 7.66
C TYR A 112 3.75 -8.47 6.20
N GLY A 113 4.89 -9.05 5.86
CA GLY A 113 5.20 -9.38 4.48
C GLY A 113 5.33 -8.16 3.55
N ALA A 114 5.60 -6.98 4.12
CA ALA A 114 5.62 -5.71 3.42
C ALA A 114 6.98 -5.43 2.74
N GLU A 115 7.35 -6.26 1.77
CA GLU A 115 8.66 -6.21 1.11
C GLU A 115 8.85 -4.92 0.30
N GLU A 116 7.84 -4.51 -0.46
CA GLU A 116 7.91 -3.29 -1.27
C GLU A 116 8.02 -2.04 -0.39
N THR A 117 7.27 -1.99 0.70
CA THR A 117 7.31 -0.89 1.66
C THR A 117 8.68 -0.83 2.35
N ALA A 118 9.18 -1.97 2.81
CA ALA A 118 10.51 -2.05 3.43
C ALA A 118 11.62 -1.66 2.45
N GLY A 119 11.55 -2.12 1.21
CA GLY A 119 12.50 -1.73 0.16
C GLY A 119 12.49 -0.23 -0.14
N PHE A 120 11.30 0.37 -0.15
CA PHE A 120 11.17 1.82 -0.32
C PHE A 120 11.84 2.59 0.83
N ILE A 121 11.62 2.18 2.08
CA ILE A 121 12.26 2.80 3.24
C ILE A 121 13.79 2.62 3.19
N ARG A 122 14.26 1.42 2.86
CA ARG A 122 15.71 1.17 2.70
C ARG A 122 16.35 2.05 1.64
N SER A 123 15.63 2.32 0.55
CA SER A 123 16.13 3.21 -0.50
C SER A 123 16.34 4.65 -0.02
N ALA A 124 15.63 5.06 1.03
CA ALA A 124 15.79 6.38 1.63
C ALA A 124 17.00 6.48 2.57
N ILE A 125 17.51 5.37 3.09
CA ILE A 125 18.61 5.37 4.07
C ILE A 125 19.85 6.09 3.56
N PRO A 126 20.36 5.82 2.33
CA PRO A 126 21.51 6.57 1.80
C PRO A 126 21.26 8.08 1.68
N VAL A 127 20.04 8.48 1.36
CA VAL A 127 19.65 9.89 1.29
C VAL A 127 19.68 10.51 2.69
N TYR A 128 19.19 9.81 3.70
CA TYR A 128 19.22 10.26 5.10
C TYR A 128 20.67 10.41 5.61
N GLU A 129 21.55 9.49 5.24
CA GLU A 129 22.98 9.60 5.55
C GLU A 129 23.60 10.84 4.89
N SER A 130 23.38 11.00 3.58
CA SER A 130 23.93 12.10 2.79
C SER A 130 23.46 13.47 3.30
N LYS A 131 22.18 13.59 3.67
CA LYS A 131 21.58 14.83 4.16
C LYS A 131 21.64 14.99 5.67
N GLN A 132 22.27 14.05 6.39
CA GLN A 132 22.39 14.08 7.85
C GLN A 132 21.02 14.17 8.57
N LEU A 133 20.05 13.35 8.11
CA LEU A 133 18.70 13.34 8.64
C LEU A 133 18.46 12.30 9.75
N PHE A 134 19.47 11.53 10.12
CA PHE A 134 19.37 10.62 11.25
C PHE A 134 19.45 11.38 12.58
N ARG A 135 18.86 10.76 13.62
CA ARG A 135 18.98 11.30 14.97
C ARG A 135 20.43 11.28 15.39
N ARG A 136 20.92 12.42 15.89
CA ARG A 136 22.27 12.51 16.42
C ARG A 136 22.36 11.74 17.74
N ARG A 137 23.44 10.98 17.91
CA ARG A 137 23.79 10.44 19.21
C ARG A 137 24.46 11.57 20.01
N ASP A 138 23.89 11.82 21.16
CA ASP A 138 24.54 12.72 22.13
C ASP A 138 25.72 12.01 22.79
#